data_33167b5b094f4e928c92a2ca600f3e83
#
_entry.id   33167b5b094f4e928c92a2ca600f3e83
#
_cell.length_a   1.000
_cell.length_b   1.000
_cell.length_c   1.000
_cell.angle_alpha   90.00
_cell.angle_beta   90.00
_cell.angle_gamma   90.00
#
_symmetry.space_group_name_H-M   'P 1'
#
loop_
_entity.id
_entity.type
_entity.pdbx_description
1 polymer ?
#
loop_
_entity_poly.entity_id
_entity_poly.type
_entity_poly.pdbx_seq_one_letter_code
_entity_poly.pdbx_strand_id
1 'polypeptide(L)'
;MREKQSTIVNCGSLARTLWALDEARLRGQPATGAGVREALDWVTSRFGGEGAYRGLLCAPTTEDLRARLAVPTGEDASLGRGGAAHILGEEAVRALSLWRREEGWEREQVVRSIRDEFRTLAGRPGHFCCLRCSVARWRALTAARPDGWEDILRDGLQLLGERTIDKSGRWRGYPFYYTLLALSETPLAEVDKERRRVRAAAERVLERQQEADIVGRFRRRALEWATAR
;
A
#
# COMPACT_ATOMS: atom_id res chain seq x y z
N MET A 1 -29.01 -3.50 21.13
CA MET A 1 -28.35 -4.27 20.07
C MET A 1 -26.84 -4.07 20.23
N ARG A 2 -26.08 -5.12 20.55
CA ARG A 2 -24.60 -5.03 20.55
C ARG A 2 -24.15 -5.04 19.09
N GLU A 3 -23.58 -3.93 18.61
CA GLU A 3 -22.85 -3.94 17.34
C GLU A 3 -21.85 -5.09 17.38
N LYS A 4 -21.94 -5.99 16.38
CA LYS A 4 -20.89 -6.97 16.16
C LYS A 4 -19.62 -6.18 15.89
N GLN A 5 -18.72 -6.07 16.88
CA GLN A 5 -17.39 -5.57 16.64
C GLN A 5 -16.78 -6.41 15.49
N SER A 6 -16.67 -5.79 14.33
CA SER A 6 -16.00 -6.39 13.18
C SER A 6 -14.57 -6.69 13.60
N THR A 7 -14.21 -7.96 13.64
CA THR A 7 -12.84 -8.40 13.96
C THR A 7 -11.92 -7.83 12.88
N ILE A 8 -10.96 -6.99 13.26
CA ILE A 8 -9.96 -6.39 12.34
C ILE A 8 -9.02 -7.49 11.83
N VAL A 9 -8.65 -8.42 12.71
CA VAL A 9 -7.80 -9.56 12.33
C VAL A 9 -8.57 -10.56 11.48
N ASN A 10 -8.02 -10.86 10.32
CA ASN A 10 -8.41 -12.00 9.51
C ASN A 10 -7.22 -12.96 9.42
N CYS A 11 -7.17 -13.96 10.30
CA CYS A 11 -6.07 -14.91 10.35
C CYS A 11 -5.89 -15.72 9.06
N GLY A 12 -6.90 -15.77 8.19
CA GLY A 12 -6.83 -16.40 6.88
C GLY A 12 -6.19 -15.50 5.80
N SER A 13 -6.13 -14.16 6.00
CA SER A 13 -5.68 -13.24 4.96
C SER A 13 -4.93 -12.04 5.51
N LEU A 14 -3.66 -11.93 5.16
CA LEU A 14 -2.84 -10.74 5.45
C LEU A 14 -3.42 -9.50 4.74
N ALA A 15 -3.78 -9.62 3.47
CA ALA A 15 -4.35 -8.53 2.69
C ALA A 15 -5.59 -7.93 3.38
N ARG A 16 -6.55 -8.77 3.77
CA ARG A 16 -7.78 -8.32 4.42
C ARG A 16 -7.51 -7.67 5.78
N THR A 17 -6.57 -8.21 6.57
CA THR A 17 -6.16 -7.61 7.83
C THR A 17 -5.54 -6.21 7.62
N LEU A 18 -4.64 -6.06 6.64
CA LEU A 18 -4.03 -4.77 6.31
C LEU A 18 -5.07 -3.75 5.85
N TRP A 19 -6.04 -4.15 5.02
CA TRP A 19 -7.11 -3.26 4.56
C TRP A 19 -8.04 -2.85 5.70
N ALA A 20 -8.34 -3.77 6.62
CA ALA A 20 -9.13 -3.46 7.82
C ALA A 20 -8.40 -2.50 8.78
N LEU A 21 -7.08 -2.63 8.92
CA LEU A 21 -6.24 -1.68 9.65
C LEU A 21 -6.26 -0.28 9.01
N ASP A 22 -6.17 -0.20 7.67
CA ASP A 22 -6.30 1.08 6.97
C ASP A 22 -7.67 1.73 7.20
N GLU A 23 -8.76 0.96 7.15
CA GLU A 23 -10.09 1.46 7.47
C GLU A 23 -10.22 1.91 8.93
N ALA A 24 -9.69 1.15 9.87
CA ALA A 24 -9.69 1.50 11.28
C ALA A 24 -9.01 2.86 11.51
N ARG A 25 -7.86 3.06 10.87
CA ARG A 25 -7.13 4.34 10.91
C ARG A 25 -7.92 5.49 10.31
N LEU A 26 -8.56 5.28 9.16
CA LEU A 26 -9.39 6.30 8.51
C LEU A 26 -10.61 6.70 9.34
N ARG A 27 -11.10 5.80 10.19
CA ARG A 27 -12.20 6.06 11.15
C ARG A 27 -11.70 6.67 12.47
N GLY A 28 -10.39 6.96 12.60
CA GLY A 28 -9.81 7.50 13.83
C GLY A 28 -9.81 6.53 15.01
N GLN A 29 -9.84 5.22 14.75
CA GLN A 29 -9.75 4.24 15.83
C GLN A 29 -8.35 4.30 16.46
N PRO A 30 -8.21 4.26 17.80
CA PRO A 30 -6.91 4.29 18.45
C PRO A 30 -6.17 2.95 18.29
N ALA A 31 -4.82 2.95 18.19
CA ALA A 31 -4.01 1.74 18.15
C ALA A 31 -4.11 0.92 19.45
N THR A 32 -4.48 1.57 20.56
CA THR A 32 -4.79 0.93 21.83
C THR A 32 -6.08 0.12 21.81
N GLY A 33 -6.94 0.30 20.81
CA GLY A 33 -8.13 -0.52 20.62
C GLY A 33 -7.77 -2.02 20.51
N ALA A 34 -8.44 -2.87 21.31
CA ALA A 34 -8.08 -4.29 21.42
C ALA A 34 -7.96 -4.99 20.04
N GLY A 35 -8.91 -4.76 19.13
CA GLY A 35 -8.87 -5.37 17.79
C GLY A 35 -7.77 -4.82 16.90
N VAL A 36 -7.40 -3.53 17.04
CA VAL A 36 -6.29 -2.92 16.30
C VAL A 36 -4.96 -3.51 16.79
N ARG A 37 -4.77 -3.57 18.11
CA ARG A 37 -3.55 -4.13 18.70
C ARG A 37 -3.35 -5.59 18.32
N GLU A 38 -4.40 -6.40 18.40
CA GLU A 38 -4.36 -7.80 17.97
C GLU A 38 -3.95 -7.93 16.50
N ALA A 39 -4.49 -7.09 15.63
CA ALA A 39 -4.14 -7.07 14.21
C ALA A 39 -2.67 -6.68 13.97
N LEU A 40 -2.18 -5.65 14.67
CA LEU A 40 -0.78 -5.22 14.57
C LEU A 40 0.18 -6.31 15.08
N ASP A 41 -0.16 -6.96 16.18
CA ASP A 41 0.61 -8.07 16.73
C ASP A 41 0.64 -9.27 15.78
N TRP A 42 -0.49 -9.61 15.20
CA TRP A 42 -0.59 -10.68 14.21
C TRP A 42 0.22 -10.38 12.95
N VAL A 43 0.11 -9.17 12.38
CA VAL A 43 0.92 -8.77 11.23
C VAL A 43 2.40 -8.83 11.56
N THR A 44 2.82 -8.35 12.75
CA THR A 44 4.21 -8.38 13.20
C THR A 44 4.76 -9.80 13.29
N SER A 45 3.97 -10.74 13.79
CA SER A 45 4.39 -12.14 13.93
C SER A 45 4.71 -12.85 12.61
N ARG A 46 4.29 -12.28 11.48
CA ARG A 46 4.50 -12.85 10.15
C ARG A 46 5.77 -12.37 9.44
N PHE A 47 6.51 -11.41 10.02
CA PHE A 47 7.77 -10.96 9.44
C PHE A 47 8.83 -12.06 9.50
N GLY A 48 9.54 -12.27 8.39
CA GLY A 48 10.56 -13.30 8.26
C GLY A 48 10.02 -14.74 8.25
N GLY A 49 8.68 -14.90 8.23
CA GLY A 49 8.04 -16.21 8.18
C GLY A 49 8.21 -16.92 6.83
N GLU A 50 7.81 -18.19 6.78
CA GLU A 50 7.86 -18.98 5.55
C GLU A 50 7.06 -18.31 4.43
N GLY A 51 7.67 -18.17 3.25
CA GLY A 51 7.08 -17.49 2.10
C GLY A 51 7.23 -15.97 2.10
N ALA A 52 7.88 -15.39 3.11
CA ALA A 52 8.22 -13.98 3.14
C ALA A 52 9.14 -13.60 1.97
N TYR A 53 8.88 -12.44 1.36
CA TYR A 53 9.75 -11.94 0.30
C TYR A 53 11.16 -11.71 0.85
N ARG A 54 12.15 -12.38 0.24
CA ARG A 54 13.56 -12.40 0.67
C ARG A 54 13.81 -12.83 2.13
N GLY A 55 12.85 -13.47 2.77
CA GLY A 55 12.95 -13.84 4.18
C GLY A 55 12.93 -12.65 5.15
N LEU A 56 12.58 -11.44 4.70
CA LEU A 56 12.64 -10.20 5.48
C LEU A 56 11.27 -9.60 5.73
N LEU A 57 10.40 -9.61 4.70
CA LEU A 57 9.09 -8.98 4.78
C LEU A 57 8.04 -9.87 5.46
N CYS A 58 6.83 -9.36 5.54
CA CYS A 58 5.70 -10.09 6.08
C CYS A 58 5.24 -11.18 5.10
N ALA A 59 5.11 -12.41 5.60
CA ALA A 59 4.70 -13.55 4.78
C ALA A 59 3.19 -13.50 4.47
N PRO A 60 2.76 -13.66 3.19
CA PRO A 60 1.36 -13.80 2.84
C PRO A 60 0.79 -15.11 3.38
N THR A 61 -0.53 -15.20 3.46
CA THR A 61 -1.20 -16.46 3.76
C THR A 61 -1.45 -17.27 2.47
N THR A 62 -1.81 -18.54 2.64
CA THR A 62 -2.21 -19.39 1.51
C THR A 62 -3.47 -18.84 0.82
N GLU A 63 -4.40 -18.22 1.58
CA GLU A 63 -5.59 -17.60 1.02
C GLU A 63 -5.25 -16.40 0.14
N ASP A 64 -4.35 -15.52 0.59
CA ASP A 64 -3.89 -14.38 -0.22
C ASP A 64 -3.35 -14.82 -1.58
N LEU A 65 -2.53 -15.87 -1.56
CA LEU A 65 -1.92 -16.42 -2.77
C LEU A 65 -2.94 -17.11 -3.71
N ARG A 66 -3.95 -17.80 -3.15
CA ARG A 66 -5.04 -18.43 -3.92
C ARG A 66 -5.99 -17.42 -4.50
N ALA A 67 -6.39 -16.44 -3.69
CA ALA A 67 -7.34 -15.39 -4.09
C ALA A 67 -6.66 -14.26 -4.87
N ARG A 68 -5.33 -14.31 -5.06
CA ARG A 68 -4.53 -13.26 -5.70
C ARG A 68 -4.75 -11.87 -5.10
N LEU A 69 -4.98 -11.83 -3.79
CA LEU A 69 -5.16 -10.59 -3.04
C LEU A 69 -3.78 -9.95 -2.83
N ALA A 70 -3.52 -8.81 -3.44
CA ALA A 70 -2.26 -8.11 -3.26
C ALA A 70 -2.44 -6.61 -3.05
N VAL A 71 -3.34 -5.96 -3.80
CA VAL A 71 -3.53 -4.51 -3.71
C VAL A 71 -4.93 -4.16 -3.21
N PRO A 72 -5.07 -3.12 -2.34
CA PRO A 72 -6.36 -2.74 -1.76
C PRO A 72 -7.36 -2.24 -2.79
N THR A 73 -6.91 -1.82 -3.95
CA THR A 73 -7.75 -1.34 -5.06
C THR A 73 -8.28 -2.47 -5.96
N GLY A 74 -7.96 -3.73 -5.65
CA GLY A 74 -8.47 -4.90 -6.39
C GLY A 74 -8.07 -4.94 -7.86
N GLU A 75 -7.03 -4.22 -8.26
CA GLU A 75 -6.50 -4.31 -9.61
C GLU A 75 -5.70 -5.60 -9.76
N ASP A 76 -5.79 -6.18 -10.96
CA ASP A 76 -5.25 -7.50 -11.23
C ASP A 76 -3.81 -7.65 -10.74
N ALA A 77 -3.67 -8.53 -9.79
CA ALA A 77 -2.40 -9.01 -9.28
C ALA A 77 -2.04 -10.33 -9.96
N SER A 78 -2.02 -10.37 -11.31
CA SER A 78 -1.51 -11.53 -12.07
C SER A 78 0.00 -11.78 -11.79
N LEU A 79 0.38 -11.50 -10.55
CA LEU A 79 1.71 -11.67 -10.02
C LEU A 79 1.86 -13.12 -9.55
N GLY A 80 2.96 -13.76 -9.90
CA GLY A 80 3.35 -15.01 -9.27
C GLY A 80 3.50 -14.83 -7.74
N ARG A 81 3.63 -15.95 -7.01
CA ARG A 81 3.74 -15.95 -5.54
C ARG A 81 4.74 -14.92 -5.00
N GLY A 82 5.91 -14.78 -5.64
CA GLY A 82 6.93 -13.80 -5.23
C GLY A 82 6.48 -12.35 -5.35
N GLY A 83 5.71 -12.00 -6.37
CA GLY A 83 5.18 -10.64 -6.53
C GLY A 83 4.11 -10.31 -5.49
N ALA A 84 3.21 -11.25 -5.18
CA ALA A 84 2.21 -11.08 -4.13
C ALA A 84 2.88 -10.94 -2.75
N ALA A 85 3.86 -11.79 -2.42
CA ALA A 85 4.61 -11.72 -1.17
C ALA A 85 5.35 -10.37 -1.02
N HIS A 86 5.90 -9.85 -2.13
CA HIS A 86 6.57 -8.56 -2.12
C HIS A 86 5.59 -7.42 -1.83
N ILE A 87 4.48 -7.32 -2.58
CA ILE A 87 3.50 -6.25 -2.41
C ILE A 87 2.88 -6.28 -1.01
N LEU A 88 2.42 -7.44 -0.54
CA LEU A 88 1.83 -7.56 0.79
C LEU A 88 2.83 -7.30 1.90
N GLY A 89 4.09 -7.65 1.69
CA GLY A 89 5.17 -7.32 2.61
C GLY A 89 5.39 -5.80 2.72
N GLU A 90 5.42 -5.08 1.61
CA GLU A 90 5.52 -3.60 1.59
C GLU A 90 4.28 -2.93 2.20
N GLU A 91 3.07 -3.43 1.93
CA GLU A 91 1.85 -2.93 2.56
C GLU A 91 1.85 -3.17 4.07
N ALA A 92 2.43 -4.27 4.56
CA ALA A 92 2.60 -4.52 5.99
C ALA A 92 3.58 -3.52 6.62
N VAL A 93 4.73 -3.26 5.97
CA VAL A 93 5.67 -2.20 6.38
C VAL A 93 4.95 -0.86 6.47
N ARG A 94 4.18 -0.51 5.45
CA ARG A 94 3.39 0.73 5.43
C ARG A 94 2.41 0.81 6.60
N ALA A 95 1.59 -0.22 6.80
CA ALA A 95 0.60 -0.24 7.86
C ALA A 95 1.24 -0.05 9.23
N LEU A 96 2.26 -0.84 9.56
CA LEU A 96 2.97 -0.76 10.84
C LEU A 96 3.64 0.61 11.04
N SER A 97 4.21 1.20 9.99
CA SER A 97 4.84 2.52 10.06
C SER A 97 3.85 3.64 10.33
N LEU A 98 2.64 3.57 9.76
CA LEU A 98 1.57 4.53 10.00
C LEU A 98 1.07 4.47 11.45
N TRP A 99 0.78 3.27 11.96
CA TRP A 99 0.33 3.08 13.33
C TRP A 99 1.39 3.44 14.37
N ARG A 100 2.68 3.19 14.08
CA ARG A 100 3.79 3.62 14.94
C ARG A 100 3.82 5.13 15.14
N ARG A 101 3.62 5.91 14.07
CA ARG A 101 3.66 7.38 14.14
C ARG A 101 2.53 7.97 14.98
N GLU A 102 1.37 7.36 14.92
CA GLU A 102 0.20 7.87 15.61
C GLU A 102 0.23 7.61 17.11
N GLU A 103 0.88 6.51 17.57
CA GLU A 103 0.76 6.07 18.96
C GLU A 103 2.05 5.51 19.61
N GLY A 104 3.22 5.74 19.03
CA GLY A 104 4.47 5.30 19.64
C GLY A 104 4.61 3.76 19.76
N TRP A 105 3.85 3.02 18.97
CA TRP A 105 3.95 1.57 18.96
C TRP A 105 5.31 1.14 18.39
N GLU A 106 6.18 0.63 19.26
CA GLU A 106 7.52 0.19 18.90
C GLU A 106 7.70 -1.30 19.16
N ARG A 107 7.94 -2.05 18.08
CA ARG A 107 8.61 -3.34 18.17
C ARG A 107 9.94 -3.26 17.43
N GLU A 108 11.02 -3.33 18.17
CA GLU A 108 12.40 -3.18 17.68
C GLU A 108 12.71 -4.11 16.50
N GLN A 109 12.14 -5.32 16.49
CA GLN A 109 12.32 -6.29 15.42
C GLN A 109 11.74 -5.80 14.07
N VAL A 110 10.58 -5.15 14.08
CA VAL A 110 9.94 -4.59 12.88
C VAL A 110 10.75 -3.41 12.35
N VAL A 111 11.19 -2.54 13.25
CA VAL A 111 12.05 -1.40 12.89
C VAL A 111 13.37 -1.87 12.28
N ARG A 112 13.98 -2.92 12.82
CA ARG A 112 15.18 -3.54 12.24
C ARG A 112 14.91 -4.12 10.86
N SER A 113 13.88 -4.94 10.70
CA SER A 113 13.54 -5.57 9.42
C SER A 113 13.28 -4.53 8.34
N ILE A 114 12.55 -3.46 8.66
CA ILE A 114 12.31 -2.33 7.78
C ILE A 114 13.64 -1.66 7.40
N ARG A 115 14.47 -1.35 8.39
CA ARG A 115 15.78 -0.70 8.16
C ARG A 115 16.71 -1.54 7.31
N ASP A 116 16.78 -2.83 7.57
CA ASP A 116 17.68 -3.75 6.86
C ASP A 116 17.22 -3.96 5.42
N GLU A 117 15.93 -4.03 5.19
CA GLU A 117 15.38 -4.06 3.85
C GLU A 117 15.69 -2.78 3.07
N PHE A 118 15.46 -1.61 3.68
CA PHE A 118 15.76 -0.33 3.05
C PHE A 118 17.25 -0.15 2.76
N ARG A 119 18.15 -0.60 3.64
CA ARG A 119 19.61 -0.62 3.36
C ARG A 119 19.98 -1.50 2.17
N THR A 120 19.37 -2.68 2.10
CA THR A 120 19.63 -3.62 0.98
C THR A 120 19.17 -3.05 -0.36
N LEU A 121 18.23 -2.11 -0.35
CA LEU A 121 17.58 -1.53 -1.52
C LEU A 121 17.99 -0.08 -1.81
N ALA A 122 18.72 0.58 -0.91
CA ALA A 122 19.13 1.98 -0.99
C ALA A 122 19.95 2.33 -2.23
N GLY A 123 20.52 1.37 -2.93
CA GLY A 123 21.28 1.59 -4.17
C GLY A 123 20.44 1.40 -5.46
N ARG A 124 19.13 1.23 -5.38
CA ARG A 124 18.28 1.00 -6.55
C ARG A 124 17.42 2.22 -6.87
N PRO A 125 17.34 2.64 -8.15
CA PRO A 125 16.49 3.73 -8.59
C PRO A 125 15.01 3.42 -8.26
N GLY A 126 14.15 4.42 -8.26
CA GLY A 126 12.73 4.35 -7.87
C GLY A 126 11.85 3.34 -8.60
N HIS A 127 12.44 2.54 -9.49
CA HIS A 127 11.82 1.38 -10.13
C HIS A 127 12.27 0.09 -9.45
N PHE A 128 11.32 -0.68 -8.93
CA PHE A 128 11.57 -1.97 -8.31
C PHE A 128 11.37 -3.12 -9.30
N CYS A 129 11.29 -4.36 -8.87
CA CYS A 129 11.25 -5.54 -9.74
C CYS A 129 10.15 -5.52 -10.82
N CYS A 130 9.02 -4.83 -10.56
CA CYS A 130 7.97 -4.54 -11.54
C CYS A 130 7.20 -3.27 -11.15
N LEU A 131 6.37 -2.75 -12.06
CA LEU A 131 5.65 -1.48 -11.84
C LEU A 131 4.70 -1.54 -10.63
N ARG A 132 4.04 -2.67 -10.38
CA ARG A 132 3.17 -2.86 -9.21
C ARG A 132 3.95 -2.86 -7.90
N CYS A 133 5.06 -3.60 -7.87
CA CYS A 133 5.95 -3.62 -6.70
C CYS A 133 6.56 -2.25 -6.44
N SER A 134 6.85 -1.47 -7.47
CA SER A 134 7.33 -0.08 -7.32
C SER A 134 6.31 0.79 -6.62
N VAL A 135 5.03 0.67 -6.97
CA VAL A 135 3.95 1.43 -6.32
C VAL A 135 3.79 1.04 -4.85
N ALA A 136 3.82 -0.26 -4.52
CA ALA A 136 3.79 -0.73 -3.14
C ALA A 136 4.98 -0.16 -2.33
N ARG A 137 6.16 -0.18 -2.96
CA ARG A 137 7.38 0.39 -2.37
C ARG A 137 7.25 1.89 -2.10
N TRP A 138 6.69 2.67 -3.02
CA TRP A 138 6.47 4.11 -2.81
C TRP A 138 5.57 4.37 -1.61
N ARG A 139 4.51 3.59 -1.43
CA ARG A 139 3.62 3.69 -0.26
C ARG A 139 4.34 3.35 1.04
N ALA A 140 5.14 2.29 1.05
CA ALA A 140 5.94 1.90 2.21
C ALA A 140 6.99 2.97 2.56
N LEU A 141 7.71 3.51 1.56
CA LEU A 141 8.68 4.60 1.74
C LEU A 141 8.03 5.87 2.31
N THR A 142 6.89 6.27 1.76
CA THR A 142 6.11 7.42 2.24
C THR A 142 5.69 7.26 3.71
N ALA A 143 5.32 6.06 4.11
CA ALA A 143 4.93 5.77 5.48
C ALA A 143 6.13 5.65 6.43
N ALA A 144 7.16 4.89 6.06
CA ALA A 144 8.31 4.60 6.93
C ALA A 144 9.33 5.75 7.01
N ARG A 145 9.50 6.51 5.92
CA ARG A 145 10.45 7.65 5.78
C ARG A 145 11.87 7.33 6.26
N PRO A 146 12.52 6.28 5.75
CA PRO A 146 13.93 6.04 6.02
C PRO A 146 14.80 7.12 5.38
N ASP A 147 16.03 7.28 5.84
CA ASP A 147 16.96 8.27 5.26
C ASP A 147 17.04 8.13 3.73
N GLY A 148 16.92 9.26 3.03
CA GLY A 148 16.94 9.31 1.55
C GLY A 148 15.63 8.85 0.85
N TRP A 149 14.55 8.63 1.57
CA TRP A 149 13.26 8.17 1.01
C TRP A 149 12.71 9.12 -0.06
N GLU A 150 12.90 10.43 0.09
CA GLU A 150 12.40 11.42 -0.86
C GLU A 150 13.08 11.31 -2.22
N ASP A 151 14.38 11.10 -2.26
CA ASP A 151 15.15 10.97 -3.51
C ASP A 151 14.71 9.71 -4.26
N ILE A 152 14.52 8.59 -3.55
CA ILE A 152 14.00 7.36 -4.15
C ILE A 152 12.60 7.57 -4.73
N LEU A 153 11.74 8.34 -4.05
CA LEU A 153 10.40 8.67 -4.56
C LEU A 153 10.46 9.61 -5.76
N ARG A 154 11.34 10.62 -5.77
CA ARG A 154 11.53 11.50 -6.93
C ARG A 154 11.96 10.72 -8.16
N ASP A 155 12.91 9.79 -8.01
CA ASP A 155 13.32 8.88 -9.09
C ASP A 155 12.12 8.06 -9.60
N GLY A 156 11.30 7.53 -8.68
CA GLY A 156 10.08 6.81 -9.03
C GLY A 156 9.05 7.66 -9.78
N LEU A 157 8.83 8.89 -9.36
CA LEU A 157 7.94 9.86 -10.01
C LEU A 157 8.46 10.29 -11.38
N GLN A 158 9.79 10.45 -11.53
CA GLN A 158 10.41 10.70 -12.82
C GLN A 158 10.12 9.55 -13.79
N LEU A 159 10.35 8.30 -13.37
CA LEU A 159 10.08 7.12 -14.19
C LEU A 159 8.59 6.97 -14.53
N LEU A 160 7.68 7.34 -13.63
CA LEU A 160 6.24 7.41 -13.91
C LEU A 160 5.95 8.49 -14.96
N GLY A 161 6.61 9.66 -14.84
CA GLY A 161 6.49 10.79 -15.75
C GLY A 161 6.91 10.48 -17.20
N GLU A 162 7.86 9.57 -17.36
CA GLU A 162 8.33 9.09 -18.67
C GLU A 162 7.36 8.11 -19.34
N ARG A 163 6.38 7.57 -18.59
CA ARG A 163 5.40 6.63 -19.15
C ARG A 163 4.37 7.34 -20.03
N THR A 164 4.09 6.69 -21.15
CA THR A 164 3.03 7.13 -22.03
C THR A 164 1.66 6.98 -21.36
N ILE A 165 0.79 7.96 -21.60
CA ILE A 165 -0.62 7.85 -21.26
C ILE A 165 -1.31 7.08 -22.39
N ASP A 166 -2.08 6.06 -22.06
CA ASP A 166 -2.83 5.26 -23.01
C ASP A 166 -4.10 6.00 -23.49
N LYS A 167 -4.83 5.39 -24.42
CA LYS A 167 -6.08 5.96 -24.97
C LYS A 167 -7.19 6.18 -23.93
N SER A 168 -7.11 5.47 -22.79
CA SER A 168 -8.04 5.67 -21.67
C SER A 168 -7.63 6.83 -20.74
N GLY A 169 -6.46 7.42 -20.95
CA GLY A 169 -5.91 8.48 -20.13
C GLY A 169 -5.16 7.98 -18.88
N ARG A 170 -4.68 6.73 -18.88
CA ARG A 170 -3.99 6.10 -17.75
C ARG A 170 -2.52 5.83 -18.08
N TRP A 171 -1.67 5.75 -17.05
CA TRP A 171 -0.27 5.35 -17.24
C TRP A 171 -0.17 3.92 -17.75
N ARG A 172 0.51 3.75 -18.86
CA ARG A 172 0.70 2.42 -19.46
C ARG A 172 1.52 1.51 -18.55
N GLY A 173 0.92 0.38 -18.17
CA GLY A 173 1.56 -0.69 -17.39
C GLY A 173 1.51 -0.49 -15.87
N TYR A 174 1.14 0.68 -15.37
CA TYR A 174 0.92 0.89 -13.95
C TYR A 174 -0.53 0.55 -13.55
N PRO A 175 -0.77 -0.01 -12.35
CA PRO A 175 -2.12 -0.19 -11.82
C PRO A 175 -2.72 1.17 -11.47
N PHE A 176 -3.78 1.57 -12.18
CA PHE A 176 -4.26 2.95 -12.17
C PHE A 176 -4.68 3.46 -10.79
N TYR A 177 -5.62 2.76 -10.14
CA TYR A 177 -6.15 3.18 -8.83
C TYR A 177 -5.09 3.04 -7.73
N TYR A 178 -4.27 1.99 -7.80
CA TYR A 178 -3.23 1.78 -6.82
C TYR A 178 -2.13 2.84 -6.92
N THR A 179 -1.79 3.26 -8.13
CA THR A 179 -0.85 4.37 -8.36
C THR A 179 -1.42 5.69 -7.86
N LEU A 180 -2.70 6.00 -8.17
CA LEU A 180 -3.37 7.18 -7.61
C LEU A 180 -3.37 7.19 -6.09
N LEU A 181 -3.63 6.03 -5.46
CA LEU A 181 -3.61 5.89 -4.01
C LEU A 181 -2.21 6.16 -3.44
N ALA A 182 -1.17 5.65 -4.08
CA ALA A 182 0.22 5.92 -3.68
C ALA A 182 0.57 7.42 -3.78
N LEU A 183 0.20 8.06 -4.90
CA LEU A 183 0.43 9.49 -5.10
C LEU A 183 -0.34 10.33 -4.08
N SER A 184 -1.56 9.94 -3.71
CA SER A 184 -2.37 10.66 -2.71
C SER A 184 -1.74 10.66 -1.30
N GLU A 185 -0.88 9.72 -1.02
CA GLU A 185 -0.16 9.58 0.26
C GLU A 185 1.21 10.27 0.24
N THR A 186 1.74 10.56 -0.95
CA THR A 186 3.08 11.11 -1.15
C THR A 186 3.10 12.63 -0.96
N PRO A 187 3.85 13.18 0.01
CA PRO A 187 3.85 14.61 0.32
C PRO A 187 4.83 15.43 -0.53
N LEU A 188 5.15 14.99 -1.74
CA LEU A 188 6.05 15.68 -2.68
C LEU A 188 5.24 16.50 -3.68
N ALA A 189 5.68 17.71 -3.99
CA ALA A 189 4.99 18.59 -4.94
C ALA A 189 4.95 18.03 -6.37
N GLU A 190 5.90 17.18 -6.71
CA GLU A 190 6.03 16.53 -8.01
C GLU A 190 4.80 15.67 -8.36
N VAL A 191 4.04 15.18 -7.37
CA VAL A 191 2.82 14.40 -7.59
C VAL A 191 1.74 15.19 -8.32
N ASP A 192 1.71 16.51 -8.18
CA ASP A 192 0.72 17.37 -8.82
C ASP A 192 0.84 17.36 -10.36
N LYS A 193 2.05 17.21 -10.88
CA LYS A 193 2.27 17.02 -12.32
C LYS A 193 1.58 15.76 -12.82
N GLU A 194 1.80 14.65 -12.12
CA GLU A 194 1.22 13.35 -12.49
C GLU A 194 -0.30 13.33 -12.30
N ARG A 195 -0.80 13.97 -11.24
CA ARG A 195 -2.24 14.16 -11.00
C ARG A 195 -2.90 14.85 -12.19
N ARG A 196 -2.35 15.97 -12.66
CA ARG A 196 -2.89 16.71 -13.82
C ARG A 196 -2.93 15.88 -15.10
N ARG A 197 -1.94 15.01 -15.33
CA ARG A 197 -1.88 14.15 -16.52
C ARG A 197 -3.05 13.16 -16.63
N VAL A 198 -3.57 12.70 -15.52
CA VAL A 198 -4.60 11.64 -15.48
C VAL A 198 -5.96 12.12 -14.97
N ARG A 199 -6.07 13.40 -14.63
CA ARG A 199 -7.27 13.99 -14.04
C ARG A 199 -8.53 13.69 -14.85
N ALA A 200 -8.53 13.94 -16.15
CA ALA A 200 -9.68 13.69 -17.02
C ALA A 200 -10.11 12.21 -17.05
N ALA A 201 -9.14 11.28 -16.92
CA ALA A 201 -9.46 9.86 -16.79
C ALA A 201 -10.10 9.56 -15.43
N ALA A 202 -9.58 10.14 -14.36
CA ALA A 202 -10.11 9.97 -13.01
C ALA A 202 -11.55 10.52 -12.90
N GLU A 203 -11.83 11.69 -13.45
CA GLU A 203 -13.17 12.30 -13.49
C GLU A 203 -14.20 11.38 -14.16
N ARG A 204 -13.91 10.87 -15.35
CA ARG A 204 -14.80 9.95 -16.09
C ARG A 204 -15.11 8.66 -15.31
N VAL A 205 -14.17 8.20 -14.49
CA VAL A 205 -14.33 6.95 -13.73
C VAL A 205 -15.06 7.22 -12.43
N LEU A 206 -14.77 8.35 -11.77
CA LEU A 206 -15.39 8.72 -10.49
C LEU A 206 -16.91 8.78 -10.58
N GLU A 207 -17.46 9.30 -11.68
CA GLU A 207 -18.90 9.37 -11.95
C GLU A 207 -19.60 7.99 -11.87
N ARG A 208 -18.86 6.91 -12.12
CA ARG A 208 -19.38 5.54 -12.19
C ARG A 208 -18.92 4.66 -11.03
N GLN A 209 -18.05 5.18 -10.16
CA GLN A 209 -17.45 4.40 -9.08
C GLN A 209 -18.44 4.21 -7.94
N GLN A 210 -18.73 2.95 -7.62
CA GLN A 210 -19.54 2.55 -6.46
C GLN A 210 -18.66 2.22 -5.26
N GLU A 211 -19.20 2.39 -4.05
CA GLU A 211 -18.54 2.09 -2.78
C GLU A 211 -19.15 0.85 -2.09
N ALA A 212 -19.55 -0.13 -2.87
CA ALA A 212 -20.24 -1.30 -2.35
C ALA A 212 -19.40 -2.12 -1.35
N ASP A 213 -18.07 -2.04 -1.46
CA ASP A 213 -17.13 -2.78 -0.62
C ASP A 213 -15.86 -1.96 -0.29
N ILE A 214 -14.94 -2.58 0.44
CA ILE A 214 -13.67 -1.96 0.84
C ILE A 214 -12.82 -1.57 -0.37
N VAL A 215 -12.82 -2.36 -1.43
CA VAL A 215 -12.08 -2.09 -2.67
C VAL A 215 -12.66 -0.85 -3.37
N GLY A 216 -14.00 -0.76 -3.44
CA GLY A 216 -14.70 0.40 -3.99
C GLY A 216 -14.35 1.68 -3.23
N ARG A 217 -14.28 1.63 -1.90
CA ARG A 217 -13.88 2.78 -1.07
C ARG A 217 -12.45 3.25 -1.34
N PHE A 218 -11.49 2.33 -1.45
CA PHE A 218 -10.10 2.68 -1.80
C PHE A 218 -10.00 3.31 -3.20
N ARG A 219 -10.70 2.75 -4.18
CA ARG A 219 -10.75 3.32 -5.54
C ARG A 219 -11.33 4.72 -5.54
N ARG A 220 -12.47 4.91 -4.87
CA ARG A 220 -13.11 6.21 -4.78
C ARG A 220 -12.21 7.26 -4.17
N ARG A 221 -11.59 6.95 -3.01
CA ARG A 221 -10.62 7.85 -2.35
C ARG A 221 -9.49 8.27 -3.29
N ALA A 222 -8.91 7.31 -4.03
CA ALA A 222 -7.85 7.59 -4.99
C ALA A 222 -8.32 8.53 -6.12
N LEU A 223 -9.54 8.33 -6.62
CA LEU A 223 -10.13 9.17 -7.66
C LEU A 223 -10.48 10.57 -7.16
N GLU A 224 -11.05 10.68 -5.96
CA GLU A 224 -11.36 11.99 -5.34
C GLU A 224 -10.10 12.83 -5.16
N TRP A 225 -9.01 12.24 -4.70
CA TRP A 225 -7.72 12.94 -4.66
C TRP A 225 -7.28 13.41 -6.04
N ALA A 226 -7.39 12.57 -7.07
CA ALA A 226 -6.95 12.90 -8.42
C ALA A 226 -7.77 14.02 -9.06
N THR A 227 -9.04 14.19 -8.65
CA THR A 227 -9.98 15.18 -9.18
C THR A 227 -10.06 16.46 -8.35
N ALA A 228 -9.52 16.47 -7.14
CA ALA A 228 -9.48 17.65 -6.26
C ALA A 228 -8.82 18.85 -6.98
N ARG A 229 -9.35 20.07 -6.71
CA ARG A 229 -8.88 21.33 -7.29
C ARG A 229 -7.61 21.83 -6.63
#